data_ef31329ec420c57e5a5bd7c707b73087
#
_entry.id   ef31329ec420c57e5a5bd7c707b73087
#
_cell.length_a   1.000
_cell.length_b   1.000
_cell.length_c   1.000
_cell.angle_alpha   90.00
_cell.angle_beta   90.00
_cell.angle_gamma   90.00
#
_symmetry.space_group_name_H-M   'P 1'
#
loop_
_entity.id
_entity.type
_entity.pdbx_description
1 polymer ?
#
loop_
_entity_poly.entity_id
_entity_poly.type
_entity_poly.pdbx_seq_one_letter_code
_entity_poly.pdbx_strand_id
1 'polypeptide(L)'
;MYLADYHVHSSCSPDGHVTMAELAREGIARGLDELCFTDHVDTIEWGSTQLRTDSFDWAKAQQQYADAVAQYGQRIQLKLGAELGEAYLSFDCAARLMQDAPPLDFIIGSVHMTRDENGWFDLFYIDGDRDDAYYHAVIDAYLEEELKLARWGQFSVLGHLTLPVRCINEMRHKAISFQPHMAQIEEILR
;
A
#
# COMPACT_ATOMS: atom_id res chain seq x y z
N MET A 1 15.56 19.74 9.86
CA MET A 1 14.26 19.32 9.28
C MET A 1 14.01 17.91 9.80
N TYR A 2 12.82 17.60 10.34
CA TYR A 2 12.47 16.23 10.75
C TYR A 2 12.11 15.43 9.51
N LEU A 3 12.75 14.29 9.29
CA LEU A 3 12.55 13.43 8.13
C LEU A 3 12.01 12.08 8.58
N ALA A 4 10.84 11.70 8.05
CA ALA A 4 10.19 10.43 8.35
C ALA A 4 9.80 9.71 7.06
N ASP A 5 9.86 8.37 7.07
CA ASP A 5 9.34 7.51 6.01
C ASP A 5 8.35 6.52 6.61
N TYR A 6 7.14 6.52 6.07
CA TYR A 6 6.01 5.72 6.55
C TYR A 6 5.44 4.76 5.51
N HIS A 7 6.19 4.53 4.42
CA HIS A 7 5.81 3.53 3.42
C HIS A 7 7.02 2.71 3.00
N VAL A 8 7.37 1.73 3.82
CA VAL A 8 8.57 0.91 3.66
C VAL A 8 8.26 -0.56 3.91
N HIS A 9 8.69 -1.42 2.98
CA HIS A 9 8.46 -2.86 3.00
C HIS A 9 9.75 -3.61 3.36
N SER A 10 9.62 -4.53 4.31
CA SER A 10 10.69 -5.44 4.71
C SER A 10 10.51 -6.82 4.06
N SER A 11 11.37 -7.77 4.41
CA SER A 11 11.21 -9.18 3.99
C SER A 11 10.01 -9.90 4.61
N CYS A 12 9.09 -9.16 5.27
CA CYS A 12 7.77 -9.66 5.64
C CYS A 12 6.75 -9.46 4.50
N SER A 13 7.03 -8.56 3.56
CA SER A 13 6.26 -8.36 2.33
C SER A 13 6.77 -9.22 1.17
N PRO A 14 5.92 -9.61 0.21
CA PRO A 14 6.34 -10.35 -0.98
C PRO A 14 7.35 -9.62 -1.87
N ASP A 15 7.29 -8.29 -1.89
CA ASP A 15 8.15 -7.39 -2.66
C ASP A 15 9.35 -6.85 -1.88
N GLY A 16 9.40 -7.08 -0.56
CA GLY A 16 10.51 -6.68 0.30
C GLY A 16 11.62 -7.73 0.35
N HIS A 17 12.89 -7.31 0.32
CA HIS A 17 14.05 -8.21 0.22
C HIS A 17 15.01 -8.13 1.40
N VAL A 18 14.86 -7.13 2.27
CA VAL A 18 15.76 -6.87 3.40
C VAL A 18 15.01 -6.84 4.72
N THR A 19 15.71 -7.07 5.82
CA THR A 19 15.12 -7.06 7.15
C THR A 19 14.80 -5.64 7.62
N MET A 20 13.91 -5.51 8.61
CA MET A 20 13.62 -4.22 9.25
C MET A 20 14.88 -3.59 9.88
N ALA A 21 15.81 -4.40 10.41
CA ALA A 21 17.08 -3.90 10.94
C ALA A 21 17.98 -3.31 9.85
N GLU A 22 18.02 -3.91 8.66
CA GLU A 22 18.77 -3.38 7.52
C GLU A 22 18.13 -2.08 7.00
N LEU A 23 16.80 -2.00 6.94
CA LEU A 23 16.08 -0.77 6.59
C LEU A 23 16.35 0.35 7.60
N ALA A 24 16.34 0.06 8.90
CA ALA A 24 16.66 1.02 9.94
C ALA A 24 18.10 1.55 9.80
N ARG A 25 19.07 0.69 9.51
CA ARG A 25 20.45 1.09 9.23
C ARG A 25 20.53 2.03 8.02
N GLU A 26 19.84 1.70 6.94
CA GLU A 26 19.82 2.55 5.73
C GLU A 26 19.09 3.88 5.98
N GLY A 27 17.99 3.88 6.74
CA GLY A 27 17.28 5.09 7.17
C GLY A 27 18.23 6.05 7.94
N ILE A 28 18.98 5.53 8.90
CA ILE A 28 20.00 6.29 9.62
C ILE A 28 21.06 6.86 8.68
N ALA A 29 21.55 6.05 7.74
CA ALA A 29 22.59 6.47 6.79
C ALA A 29 22.08 7.60 5.86
N ARG A 30 20.78 7.65 5.60
CA ARG A 30 20.10 8.70 4.79
C ARG A 30 19.64 9.90 5.63
N GLY A 31 19.81 9.86 6.95
CA GLY A 31 19.46 10.96 7.85
C GLY A 31 17.96 11.03 8.20
N LEU A 32 17.25 9.89 8.17
CA LEU A 32 15.90 9.83 8.70
C LEU A 32 15.91 9.91 10.23
N ASP A 33 14.95 10.64 10.77
CA ASP A 33 14.67 10.74 12.21
C ASP A 33 13.71 9.64 12.66
N GLU A 34 12.82 9.19 11.74
CA GLU A 34 11.76 8.22 12.04
C GLU A 34 11.49 7.31 10.83
N LEU A 35 11.19 6.02 11.09
CA LEU A 35 10.87 5.03 10.08
C LEU A 35 9.73 4.13 10.58
N CYS A 36 8.66 4.01 9.80
CA CYS A 36 7.56 3.07 10.06
C CYS A 36 7.60 1.93 9.03
N PHE A 37 7.71 0.70 9.51
CA PHE A 37 7.62 -0.49 8.64
C PHE A 37 6.15 -0.79 8.36
N THR A 38 5.77 -0.79 7.09
CA THR A 38 4.39 -0.93 6.63
C THR A 38 4.30 -2.04 5.59
N ASP A 39 4.65 -3.26 6.01
CA ASP A 39 4.60 -4.43 5.16
C ASP A 39 3.17 -4.73 4.67
N HIS A 40 3.05 -5.32 3.49
CA HIS A 40 1.78 -5.71 2.87
C HIS A 40 0.99 -6.71 3.70
N VAL A 41 -0.24 -6.33 4.01
CA VAL A 41 -1.29 -7.19 4.57
C VAL A 41 -2.46 -7.18 3.59
N ASP A 42 -2.32 -7.92 2.50
CA ASP A 42 -3.31 -7.91 1.42
C ASP A 42 -4.47 -8.87 1.71
N THR A 43 -5.68 -8.46 1.36
CA THR A 43 -6.89 -9.28 1.53
C THR A 43 -7.02 -10.38 0.48
N ILE A 44 -6.21 -10.32 -0.57
CA ILE A 44 -6.18 -11.29 -1.67
C ILE A 44 -4.82 -11.98 -1.76
N GLU A 45 -4.79 -13.13 -2.41
CA GLU A 45 -3.55 -13.75 -2.81
C GLU A 45 -2.88 -12.94 -3.93
N TRP A 46 -1.57 -12.75 -3.82
CA TRP A 46 -0.80 -11.95 -4.77
C TRP A 46 -1.03 -12.40 -6.22
N GLY A 47 -1.37 -11.45 -7.09
CA GLY A 47 -1.63 -11.73 -8.50
C GLY A 47 -2.98 -12.39 -8.79
N SER A 48 -3.92 -12.41 -7.84
CA SER A 48 -5.25 -12.95 -8.02
C SER A 48 -6.33 -12.06 -7.37
N THR A 49 -7.60 -12.42 -7.54
CA THR A 49 -8.71 -11.84 -6.77
C THR A 49 -9.26 -12.82 -5.72
N GLN A 50 -8.54 -13.91 -5.48
CA GLN A 50 -8.94 -14.88 -4.47
C GLN A 50 -8.64 -14.33 -3.09
N LEU A 51 -9.67 -14.29 -2.24
CA LEU A 51 -9.51 -13.83 -0.86
C LEU A 51 -8.57 -14.76 -0.09
N ARG A 52 -7.66 -14.19 0.67
CA ARG A 52 -6.75 -14.95 1.52
C ARG A 52 -7.51 -15.71 2.59
N THR A 53 -7.09 -16.94 2.82
CA THR A 53 -7.60 -17.82 3.88
C THR A 53 -6.61 -17.97 5.04
N ASP A 54 -5.32 -17.71 4.79
CA ASP A 54 -4.26 -17.67 5.79
C ASP A 54 -4.22 -16.30 6.52
N SER A 55 -3.46 -16.23 7.61
CA SER A 55 -3.16 -14.99 8.32
C SER A 55 -1.82 -14.43 7.87
N PHE A 56 -1.64 -13.10 8.04
CA PHE A 56 -0.32 -12.50 7.94
C PHE A 56 0.58 -13.00 9.08
N ASP A 57 1.87 -13.21 8.82
CA ASP A 57 2.83 -13.66 9.83
C ASP A 57 3.26 -12.52 10.77
N TRP A 58 2.33 -12.13 11.64
CA TRP A 58 2.58 -11.10 12.66
C TRP A 58 3.72 -11.47 13.61
N ALA A 59 3.96 -12.76 13.86
CA ALA A 59 5.04 -13.19 14.72
C ALA A 59 6.40 -12.88 14.10
N LYS A 60 6.57 -13.13 12.80
CA LYS A 60 7.78 -12.76 12.03
C LYS A 60 7.99 -11.25 12.03
N ALA A 61 6.93 -10.47 11.77
CA ALA A 61 7.01 -9.01 11.74
C ALA A 61 7.40 -8.43 13.10
N GLN A 62 6.77 -8.90 14.19
CA GLN A 62 7.10 -8.48 15.55
C GLN A 62 8.56 -8.82 15.93
N GLN A 63 9.05 -10.02 15.54
CA GLN A 63 10.43 -10.41 15.82
C GLN A 63 11.41 -9.50 15.08
N GLN A 64 11.21 -9.24 13.78
CA GLN A 64 12.04 -8.34 13.00
C GLN A 64 12.04 -6.91 13.57
N TYR A 65 10.87 -6.43 13.98
CA TYR A 65 10.73 -5.12 14.61
C TYR A 65 11.50 -5.04 15.93
N ALA A 66 11.36 -6.04 16.81
CA ALA A 66 12.08 -6.10 18.07
C ALA A 66 13.62 -6.12 17.86
N ASP A 67 14.08 -6.86 16.85
CA ASP A 67 15.50 -6.93 16.49
C ASP A 67 16.01 -5.56 15.96
N ALA A 68 15.22 -4.86 15.16
CA ALA A 68 15.54 -3.53 14.66
C ALA A 68 15.61 -2.50 15.81
N VAL A 69 14.63 -2.53 16.72
CA VAL A 69 14.59 -1.64 17.89
C VAL A 69 15.78 -1.90 18.82
N ALA A 70 16.13 -3.16 19.09
CA ALA A 70 17.27 -3.51 19.94
C ALA A 70 18.60 -2.99 19.37
N GLN A 71 18.76 -3.00 18.05
CA GLN A 71 19.99 -2.58 17.38
C GLN A 71 20.06 -1.07 17.13
N TYR A 72 18.94 -0.43 16.79
CA TYR A 72 18.93 0.93 16.23
C TYR A 72 17.97 1.91 16.92
N GLY A 73 17.10 1.47 17.81
CA GLY A 73 16.08 2.31 18.45
C GLY A 73 16.58 3.49 19.28
N GLN A 74 17.89 3.52 19.60
CA GLN A 74 18.53 4.69 20.24
C GLN A 74 19.02 5.75 19.22
N ARG A 75 18.96 5.45 17.92
CA ARG A 75 19.53 6.28 16.85
C ARG A 75 18.47 6.79 15.87
N ILE A 76 17.36 6.10 15.75
CA ILE A 76 16.21 6.43 14.89
C ILE A 76 14.93 5.98 15.61
N GLN A 77 13.87 6.76 15.50
CA GLN A 77 12.56 6.35 16.00
C GLN A 77 11.97 5.30 15.06
N LEU A 78 11.67 4.11 15.58
CA LEU A 78 11.10 3.01 14.80
C LEU A 78 9.64 2.78 15.19
N LYS A 79 8.81 2.53 14.20
CA LYS A 79 7.38 2.27 14.34
C LYS A 79 7.01 1.03 13.56
N LEU A 80 5.97 0.34 14.03
CA LEU A 80 5.38 -0.81 13.34
C LEU A 80 4.01 -0.43 12.80
N GLY A 81 3.82 -0.62 11.53
CA GLY A 81 2.57 -0.39 10.82
C GLY A 81 2.22 -1.53 9.88
N ALA A 82 1.30 -1.27 8.98
CA ALA A 82 0.91 -2.17 7.90
C ALA A 82 0.45 -1.37 6.68
N GLU A 83 0.65 -1.90 5.49
CA GLU A 83 -0.09 -1.51 4.30
C GLU A 83 -1.19 -2.54 4.05
N LEU A 84 -2.43 -2.13 4.33
CA LEU A 84 -3.62 -2.96 4.16
C LEU A 84 -4.12 -2.85 2.73
N GLY A 85 -3.77 -3.83 1.91
CA GLY A 85 -4.14 -3.87 0.49
C GLY A 85 -5.49 -4.51 0.23
N GLU A 86 -6.20 -3.99 -0.76
CA GLU A 86 -7.44 -4.51 -1.35
C GLU A 86 -8.59 -4.75 -0.34
N ALA A 87 -8.62 -4.02 0.78
CA ALA A 87 -9.68 -4.17 1.79
C ALA A 87 -11.10 -3.95 1.21
N TYR A 88 -11.23 -3.12 0.17
CA TYR A 88 -12.46 -2.83 -0.54
C TYR A 88 -13.10 -4.06 -1.22
N LEU A 89 -12.33 -5.12 -1.48
CA LEU A 89 -12.85 -6.38 -2.02
C LEU A 89 -13.56 -7.21 -0.94
N SER A 90 -13.11 -7.11 0.33
CA SER A 90 -13.76 -7.75 1.47
C SER A 90 -13.32 -7.12 2.79
N PHE A 91 -14.12 -6.23 3.33
CA PHE A 91 -13.87 -5.62 4.65
C PHE A 91 -13.84 -6.65 5.78
N ASP A 92 -14.61 -7.74 5.66
CA ASP A 92 -14.58 -8.83 6.65
C ASP A 92 -13.24 -9.59 6.61
N CYS A 93 -12.69 -9.81 5.42
CA CYS A 93 -11.35 -10.39 5.28
C CYS A 93 -10.28 -9.48 5.86
N ALA A 94 -10.33 -8.18 5.57
CA ALA A 94 -9.44 -7.18 6.13
C ALA A 94 -9.50 -7.17 7.67
N ALA A 95 -10.69 -7.13 8.24
CA ALA A 95 -10.89 -7.18 9.69
C ALA A 95 -10.32 -8.46 10.32
N ARG A 96 -10.50 -9.62 9.67
CA ARG A 96 -9.93 -10.92 10.11
C ARG A 96 -8.40 -10.90 10.09
N LEU A 97 -7.78 -10.39 9.03
CA LEU A 97 -6.31 -10.31 8.90
C LEU A 97 -5.69 -9.40 9.96
N MET A 98 -6.40 -8.34 10.33
CA MET A 98 -5.96 -7.38 11.34
C MET A 98 -6.31 -7.80 12.77
N GLN A 99 -7.11 -8.86 12.97
CA GLN A 99 -7.57 -9.29 14.30
C GLN A 99 -6.42 -9.68 15.22
N ASP A 100 -5.41 -10.37 14.68
CA ASP A 100 -4.24 -10.84 15.42
C ASP A 100 -3.04 -9.89 15.32
N ALA A 101 -3.24 -8.70 14.76
CA ALA A 101 -2.19 -7.70 14.67
C ALA A 101 -1.76 -7.22 16.07
N PRO A 102 -0.47 -7.01 16.31
CA PRO A 102 -0.02 -6.29 17.48
C PRO A 102 -0.54 -4.84 17.44
N PRO A 103 -0.39 -4.07 18.54
CA PRO A 103 -0.63 -2.64 18.46
C PRO A 103 0.21 -2.01 17.34
N LEU A 104 -0.46 -1.45 16.33
CA LEU A 104 0.19 -0.78 15.20
C LEU A 104 0.17 0.74 15.41
N ASP A 105 1.26 1.38 15.04
CA ASP A 105 1.39 2.84 15.07
C ASP A 105 0.70 3.50 13.87
N PHE A 106 0.63 2.81 12.73
CA PHE A 106 0.17 3.39 11.47
C PHE A 106 -0.37 2.31 10.51
N ILE A 107 -1.43 2.62 9.79
CA ILE A 107 -2.01 1.74 8.77
C ILE A 107 -2.23 2.56 7.51
N ILE A 108 -1.68 2.10 6.39
CA ILE A 108 -1.97 2.61 5.05
C ILE A 108 -3.10 1.76 4.48
N GLY A 109 -4.17 2.38 3.99
CA GLY A 109 -5.19 1.68 3.21
C GLY A 109 -4.90 1.87 1.73
N SER A 110 -4.70 0.77 0.98
CA SER A 110 -4.20 0.82 -0.39
C SER A 110 -5.06 0.07 -1.39
N VAL A 111 -5.11 0.60 -2.61
CA VAL A 111 -5.69 -0.02 -3.80
C VAL A 111 -4.56 -0.26 -4.80
N HIS A 112 -4.30 -1.52 -5.15
CA HIS A 112 -3.33 -1.91 -6.19
C HIS A 112 -4.02 -2.54 -7.41
N MET A 113 -5.20 -3.14 -7.18
CA MET A 113 -5.99 -3.78 -8.22
C MET A 113 -7.05 -2.84 -8.76
N THR A 114 -7.28 -2.90 -10.05
CA THR A 114 -8.39 -2.25 -10.73
C THR A 114 -9.05 -3.21 -11.72
N ARG A 115 -10.00 -2.73 -12.53
CA ARG A 115 -10.70 -3.56 -13.51
C ARG A 115 -10.87 -2.86 -14.85
N ASP A 116 -10.95 -3.70 -15.88
CA ASP A 116 -11.36 -3.30 -17.23
C ASP A 116 -12.42 -4.28 -17.79
N GLU A 117 -12.64 -4.27 -19.09
CA GLU A 117 -13.55 -5.18 -19.78
C GLU A 117 -13.19 -6.67 -19.66
N ASN A 118 -11.94 -6.99 -19.32
CA ASN A 118 -11.44 -8.37 -19.16
C ASN A 118 -11.45 -8.85 -17.70
N GLY A 119 -11.72 -7.95 -16.75
CA GLY A 119 -11.80 -8.25 -15.33
C GLY A 119 -10.78 -7.49 -14.49
N TRP A 120 -10.46 -8.04 -13.31
CA TRP A 120 -9.54 -7.44 -12.37
C TRP A 120 -8.09 -7.71 -12.76
N PHE A 121 -7.23 -6.70 -12.57
CA PHE A 121 -5.79 -6.81 -12.77
C PHE A 121 -5.03 -5.85 -11.83
N ASP A 122 -3.78 -6.18 -11.55
CA ASP A 122 -2.87 -5.31 -10.82
C ASP A 122 -2.36 -4.20 -11.76
N LEU A 123 -2.41 -2.95 -11.29
CA LEU A 123 -2.02 -1.75 -12.03
C LEU A 123 -0.59 -1.81 -12.60
N PHE A 124 0.32 -2.52 -11.97
CA PHE A 124 1.67 -2.72 -12.51
C PHE A 124 1.67 -3.47 -13.84
N TYR A 125 0.64 -4.27 -14.12
CA TYR A 125 0.48 -5.03 -15.36
C TYR A 125 -0.46 -4.37 -16.37
N ILE A 126 -0.83 -3.08 -16.16
CA ILE A 126 -1.67 -2.34 -17.11
C ILE A 126 -1.12 -2.43 -18.53
N ASP A 127 -1.99 -2.72 -19.51
CA ASP A 127 -1.63 -2.79 -20.92
C ASP A 127 -1.12 -1.43 -21.43
N GLY A 128 0.06 -1.42 -22.04
CA GLY A 128 0.71 -0.22 -22.56
C GLY A 128 0.29 0.18 -23.97
N ASP A 129 -0.44 -0.66 -24.69
CA ASP A 129 -0.82 -0.45 -26.08
C ASP A 129 -2.32 -0.19 -26.24
N ARG A 130 -2.84 0.74 -25.44
CA ARG A 130 -4.25 1.16 -25.44
C ARG A 130 -4.37 2.67 -25.69
N ASP A 131 -5.56 3.12 -25.98
CA ASP A 131 -5.86 4.54 -26.18
C ASP A 131 -6.12 5.29 -24.86
N ASP A 132 -6.18 6.61 -24.92
CA ASP A 132 -6.40 7.44 -23.75
C ASP A 132 -7.76 7.19 -23.10
N ALA A 133 -8.79 6.82 -23.87
CA ALA A 133 -10.12 6.53 -23.33
C ALA A 133 -10.08 5.29 -22.42
N TYR A 134 -9.33 4.26 -22.78
CA TYR A 134 -9.12 3.10 -21.93
C TYR A 134 -8.45 3.49 -20.61
N TYR A 135 -7.36 4.29 -20.66
CA TYR A 135 -6.67 4.69 -19.44
C TYR A 135 -7.55 5.54 -18.52
N HIS A 136 -8.37 6.42 -19.06
CA HIS A 136 -9.33 7.17 -18.26
C HIS A 136 -10.39 6.27 -17.63
N ALA A 137 -10.89 5.25 -18.34
CA ALA A 137 -11.83 4.28 -17.76
C ALA A 137 -11.20 3.45 -16.62
N VAL A 138 -9.92 3.08 -16.74
CA VAL A 138 -9.16 2.40 -15.69
C VAL A 138 -9.00 3.30 -14.46
N ILE A 139 -8.70 4.59 -14.65
CA ILE A 139 -8.61 5.57 -13.55
C ILE A 139 -9.97 5.71 -12.86
N ASP A 140 -11.08 5.81 -13.58
CA ASP A 140 -12.43 5.89 -13.01
C ASP A 140 -12.71 4.66 -12.14
N ALA A 141 -12.43 3.46 -12.66
CA ALA A 141 -12.63 2.22 -11.92
C ALA A 141 -11.75 2.14 -10.64
N TYR A 142 -10.51 2.61 -10.71
CA TYR A 142 -9.62 2.70 -9.56
C TYR A 142 -10.17 3.67 -8.49
N LEU A 143 -10.58 4.86 -8.89
CA LEU A 143 -11.11 5.88 -7.97
C LEU A 143 -12.44 5.45 -7.32
N GLU A 144 -13.26 4.62 -7.99
CA GLU A 144 -14.43 4.00 -7.36
C GLU A 144 -14.04 3.11 -6.17
N GLU A 145 -12.95 2.35 -6.28
CA GLU A 145 -12.46 1.48 -5.21
C GLU A 145 -11.80 2.30 -4.09
N GLU A 146 -11.04 3.34 -4.44
CA GLU A 146 -10.50 4.30 -3.48
C GLU A 146 -11.60 4.97 -2.64
N LEU A 147 -12.71 5.34 -3.27
CA LEU A 147 -13.85 5.93 -2.56
C LEU A 147 -14.50 4.93 -1.59
N LYS A 148 -14.62 3.64 -1.98
CA LYS A 148 -15.13 2.61 -1.07
C LYS A 148 -14.21 2.43 0.12
N LEU A 149 -12.90 2.39 -0.12
CA LEU A 149 -11.87 2.27 0.91
C LEU A 149 -11.90 3.48 1.84
N ALA A 150 -11.93 4.70 1.30
CA ALA A 150 -12.02 5.94 2.07
C ALA A 150 -13.26 5.98 2.99
N ARG A 151 -14.43 5.57 2.47
CA ARG A 151 -15.67 5.50 3.26
C ARG A 151 -15.62 4.46 4.39
N TRP A 152 -14.87 3.37 4.21
CA TRP A 152 -14.66 2.40 5.27
C TRP A 152 -13.77 2.97 6.39
N GLY A 153 -12.69 3.69 6.06
CA GLY A 153 -11.94 4.56 6.98
C GLY A 153 -11.22 3.87 8.14
N GLN A 154 -10.97 2.55 8.08
CA GLN A 154 -10.29 1.81 9.16
C GLN A 154 -8.77 1.77 8.95
N PHE A 155 -8.18 2.91 8.65
CA PHE A 155 -6.75 3.11 8.41
C PHE A 155 -6.32 4.53 8.81
N SER A 156 -5.02 4.81 8.84
CA SER A 156 -4.46 6.10 9.21
C SER A 156 -4.40 7.07 8.03
N VAL A 157 -4.09 6.56 6.84
CA VAL A 157 -3.94 7.33 5.59
C VAL A 157 -4.31 6.47 4.38
N LEU A 158 -4.90 7.13 3.37
CA LEU A 158 -5.10 6.52 2.07
C LEU A 158 -3.77 6.47 1.31
N GLY A 159 -3.39 5.30 0.80
CA GLY A 159 -2.16 5.09 0.04
C GLY A 159 -2.26 5.69 -1.36
N HIS A 160 -1.16 6.01 -1.93
CA HIS A 160 -0.84 6.38 -3.32
C HIS A 160 -2.02 6.60 -4.30
N LEU A 161 -2.95 7.49 -3.96
CA LEU A 161 -4.10 7.89 -4.80
C LEU A 161 -3.73 8.13 -6.28
N THR A 162 -2.48 8.47 -6.56
CA THR A 162 -1.98 8.74 -7.91
C THR A 162 -1.34 7.53 -8.61
N LEU A 163 -1.42 6.34 -8.02
CA LEU A 163 -0.79 5.12 -8.54
C LEU A 163 -1.13 4.84 -10.02
N PRO A 164 -2.40 4.95 -10.50
CA PRO A 164 -2.70 4.67 -11.89
C PRO A 164 -1.92 5.57 -12.86
N VAL A 165 -1.85 6.87 -12.56
CA VAL A 165 -1.13 7.82 -13.43
C VAL A 165 0.37 7.54 -13.42
N ARG A 166 0.95 7.14 -12.28
CA ARG A 166 2.35 6.70 -12.22
C ARG A 166 2.58 5.48 -13.09
N CYS A 167 1.76 4.43 -12.96
CA CYS A 167 1.88 3.21 -13.76
C CYS A 167 1.70 3.48 -15.25
N ILE A 168 0.73 4.31 -15.64
CA ILE A 168 0.46 4.65 -17.04
C ILE A 168 1.58 5.53 -17.61
N ASN A 169 1.98 6.59 -16.93
CA ASN A 169 2.90 7.57 -17.50
C ASN A 169 4.37 7.14 -17.41
N GLU A 170 4.81 6.65 -16.24
CA GLU A 170 6.21 6.28 -16.04
C GLU A 170 6.53 4.92 -16.66
N MET A 171 5.64 3.92 -16.49
CA MET A 171 5.93 2.56 -16.95
C MET A 171 5.50 2.31 -18.40
N ARG A 172 4.46 3.02 -18.90
CA ARG A 172 3.95 2.84 -20.29
C ARG A 172 4.21 4.05 -21.18
N HIS A 173 4.94 5.05 -20.67
CA HIS A 173 5.38 6.25 -21.42
C HIS A 173 4.21 7.04 -22.05
N LYS A 174 3.10 7.14 -21.33
CA LYS A 174 1.92 7.92 -21.73
C LYS A 174 1.96 9.31 -21.07
N ALA A 175 0.95 10.13 -21.33
CA ALA A 175 0.81 11.49 -20.77
C ALA A 175 -0.63 11.72 -20.28
N ILE A 176 -1.14 10.79 -19.47
CA ILE A 176 -2.50 10.85 -18.92
C ILE A 176 -2.52 11.78 -17.70
N SER A 177 -3.60 12.53 -17.55
CA SER A 177 -3.81 13.49 -16.46
C SER A 177 -5.01 13.12 -15.60
N PHE A 178 -4.95 13.46 -14.31
CA PHE A 178 -6.09 13.36 -13.39
C PHE A 178 -7.14 14.48 -13.57
N GLN A 179 -6.88 15.51 -14.39
CA GLN A 179 -7.79 16.65 -14.52
C GLN A 179 -9.25 16.25 -14.80
N PRO A 180 -9.57 15.26 -15.67
CA PRO A 180 -10.94 14.83 -15.90
C PRO A 180 -11.62 14.20 -14.67
N HIS A 181 -10.83 13.71 -13.69
CA HIS A 181 -11.28 12.94 -12.54
C HIS A 181 -11.34 13.75 -11.23
N MET A 182 -11.06 15.06 -11.27
CA MET A 182 -10.93 15.89 -10.07
C MET A 182 -12.17 15.87 -9.17
N ALA A 183 -13.38 15.74 -9.73
CA ALA A 183 -14.61 15.67 -8.94
C ALA A 183 -14.67 14.40 -8.05
N GLN A 184 -14.20 13.24 -8.58
CA GLN A 184 -14.11 12.00 -7.81
C GLN A 184 -13.02 12.09 -6.74
N ILE A 185 -11.87 12.68 -7.07
CA ILE A 185 -10.78 12.90 -6.12
C ILE A 185 -11.24 13.81 -4.97
N GLU A 186 -11.94 14.90 -5.26
CA GLU A 186 -12.49 15.77 -4.23
C GLU A 186 -13.51 15.06 -3.34
N GLU A 187 -14.29 14.11 -3.86
CA GLU A 187 -15.19 13.29 -3.06
C GLU A 187 -14.45 12.34 -2.12
N ILE A 188 -13.35 11.72 -2.60
CA ILE A 188 -12.50 10.83 -1.80
C ILE A 188 -11.85 11.58 -0.63
N LEU A 189 -11.45 12.83 -0.85
CA LEU A 189 -10.73 13.66 0.13
C LEU A 189 -11.63 14.38 1.16
N ARG A 190 -12.95 14.21 1.09
CA ARG A 190 -13.93 14.82 2.03
C ARG A 190 -14.27 13.90 3.19
#